data_b8d4296aef4f46cde7863c12f1534b47
#
_entry.id   b8d4296aef4f46cde7863c12f1534b47
#
_cell.length_a   1.000
_cell.length_b   1.000
_cell.length_c   1.000
_cell.angle_alpha   90.00
_cell.angle_beta   90.00
_cell.angle_gamma   90.00
#
_symmetry.space_group_name_H-M   'P 1'
#
loop_
_entity.id
_entity.type
_entity.pdbx_description
1 polymer ?
#
loop_
_entity_poly.entity_id
_entity_poly.type
_entity_poly.pdbx_seq_one_letter_code
_entity_poly.pdbx_strand_id
1 'polypeptide(L)'
;MKPLPRGLRRALALIIGIVFFAAGSMKLIDPVGSQLLVYEYLKFFHIGFLSFLALPLGIAFPLIEALAGAALITGIAKRLTSIVTSILIVFFTLVTLLLLIFNPSMDCGCFGEAVHLTHAQSFIKNLVLCALGFAAFSPLADEPAKKFKKLAFGLTACGVIFLCVYSIIYIPCIDFTPFDLNARLRAEIDEQIDDDPMVVTFIYEKNGKEGAFTINKLPDSTWTFVRTETESPKGEEKTSDNDIVELPIRDANGNDRDSLAAKESVIVFSAYQPAKLSPERWEKLGMAMTNAGNAGFTPILLLAASPADFESLVPKGLDTAFRMKILTGAYSSDYKTLISLNRSNGGATYFNDGDLIEKWSRANYPTLHEFQKLYNSNYTDIRIRVSTKGRMTFQAYMLYSFAVMLLM
;
A
#
# COMPACT_ATOMS: atom_id res chain seq x y z
N MET A 1 7.49 24.38 36.51
CA MET A 1 6.06 24.00 36.41
C MET A 1 5.81 22.82 37.37
N LYS A 2 4.72 22.85 38.15
CA LYS A 2 4.35 21.70 39.00
C LYS A 2 3.99 20.51 38.06
N PRO A 3 4.47 19.29 38.33
CA PRO A 3 4.14 18.13 37.54
C PRO A 3 2.63 17.85 37.60
N LEU A 4 2.04 17.46 36.44
CA LEU A 4 0.62 17.09 36.37
C LEU A 4 0.28 15.91 37.31
N PRO A 5 -0.98 15.80 37.77
CA PRO A 5 -1.43 14.67 38.58
C PRO A 5 -1.15 13.33 37.85
N ARG A 6 -0.76 12.29 38.63
CA ARG A 6 -0.40 10.96 38.08
C ARG A 6 -1.47 10.37 37.16
N GLY A 7 -2.76 10.52 37.53
CA GLY A 7 -3.88 10.04 36.72
C GLY A 7 -3.96 10.70 35.33
N LEU A 8 -3.82 12.03 35.29
CA LEU A 8 -3.85 12.78 34.04
C LEU A 8 -2.66 12.41 33.13
N ARG A 9 -1.46 12.32 33.69
CA ARG A 9 -0.27 11.86 32.94
C ARG A 9 -0.46 10.46 32.36
N ARG A 10 -1.10 9.54 33.12
CA ARG A 10 -1.42 8.20 32.62
C ARG A 10 -2.44 8.24 31.49
N ALA A 11 -3.46 9.08 31.59
CA ALA A 11 -4.45 9.26 30.52
C ALA A 11 -3.81 9.80 29.24
N LEU A 12 -2.93 10.81 29.35
CA LEU A 12 -2.20 11.36 28.20
C LEU A 12 -1.28 10.31 27.55
N ALA A 13 -0.55 9.54 28.38
CA ALA A 13 0.29 8.44 27.87
C ALA A 13 -0.54 7.34 27.17
N LEU A 14 -1.77 7.05 27.66
CA LEU A 14 -2.69 6.13 27.04
C LEU A 14 -3.13 6.63 25.64
N ILE A 15 -3.49 7.90 25.51
CA ILE A 15 -3.88 8.51 24.23
C ILE A 15 -2.74 8.39 23.22
N ILE A 16 -1.51 8.78 23.62
CA ILE A 16 -0.34 8.64 22.75
C ILE A 16 -0.14 7.17 22.38
N GLY A 17 -0.27 6.27 23.34
CA GLY A 17 -0.13 4.83 23.13
C GLY A 17 -1.12 4.27 22.10
N ILE A 18 -2.40 4.68 22.16
CA ILE A 18 -3.43 4.27 21.19
C ILE A 18 -3.07 4.76 19.79
N VAL A 19 -2.66 6.03 19.64
CA VAL A 19 -2.28 6.59 18.35
C VAL A 19 -1.07 5.85 17.76
N PHE A 20 -0.04 5.59 18.57
CA PHE A 20 1.17 4.88 18.13
C PHE A 20 0.87 3.42 17.78
N PHE A 21 0.08 2.73 18.60
CA PHE A 21 -0.31 1.35 18.31
C PHE A 21 -1.11 1.22 17.03
N ALA A 22 -2.09 2.11 16.83
CA ALA A 22 -2.91 2.12 15.61
C ALA A 22 -2.06 2.47 14.38
N ALA A 23 -1.27 3.53 14.42
CA ALA A 23 -0.43 3.97 13.31
C ALA A 23 0.62 2.91 12.92
N GLY A 24 1.31 2.33 13.89
CA GLY A 24 2.27 1.26 13.66
C GLY A 24 1.62 -0.01 13.10
N SER A 25 0.45 -0.41 13.63
CA SER A 25 -0.30 -1.58 13.14
C SER A 25 -0.79 -1.39 11.70
N MET A 26 -1.31 -0.21 11.35
CA MET A 26 -1.75 0.09 9.98
C MET A 26 -0.60 0.00 8.98
N LYS A 27 0.57 0.50 9.33
CA LYS A 27 1.78 0.39 8.49
C LYS A 27 2.28 -1.06 8.38
N LEU A 28 2.12 -1.88 9.42
CA LEU A 28 2.52 -3.30 9.41
C LEU A 28 1.54 -4.19 8.62
N ILE A 29 0.33 -3.73 8.34
CA ILE A 29 -0.60 -4.42 7.42
C ILE A 29 -0.03 -4.41 6.01
N ASP A 30 0.60 -3.29 5.57
CA ASP A 30 1.25 -3.17 4.26
C ASP A 30 2.74 -2.81 4.40
N PRO A 31 3.62 -3.79 4.68
CA PRO A 31 5.07 -3.56 4.77
C PRO A 31 5.68 -3.12 3.44
N VAL A 32 5.06 -3.50 2.31
CA VAL A 32 5.52 -3.10 0.97
C VAL A 32 5.22 -1.64 0.70
N GLY A 33 4.02 -1.15 1.05
CA GLY A 33 3.71 0.28 1.02
C GLY A 33 4.64 1.09 1.93
N SER A 34 4.90 0.60 3.15
CA SER A 34 5.86 1.21 4.08
C SER A 34 7.29 1.23 3.51
N GLN A 35 7.71 0.18 2.78
CA GLN A 35 8.99 0.15 2.06
C GLN A 35 9.05 1.23 0.97
N LEU A 36 7.99 1.37 0.16
CA LEU A 36 7.93 2.37 -0.90
C LEU A 36 8.06 3.78 -0.33
N LEU A 37 7.34 4.06 0.74
CA LEU A 37 7.43 5.34 1.43
C LEU A 37 8.85 5.65 1.92
N VAL A 38 9.52 4.69 2.58
CA VAL A 38 10.91 4.86 3.03
C VAL A 38 11.83 5.06 1.83
N TYR A 39 11.62 4.34 0.73
CA TYR A 39 12.40 4.51 -0.51
C TYR A 39 12.26 5.95 -1.05
N GLU A 40 11.05 6.50 -1.07
CA GLU A 40 10.79 7.88 -1.49
C GLU A 40 11.48 8.90 -0.56
N TYR A 41 11.45 8.68 0.75
CA TYR A 41 12.21 9.50 1.70
C TYR A 41 13.72 9.46 1.45
N LEU A 42 14.29 8.26 1.26
CA LEU A 42 15.72 8.13 0.97
C LEU A 42 16.11 8.85 -0.32
N LYS A 43 15.24 8.83 -1.33
CA LYS A 43 15.41 9.56 -2.57
C LYS A 43 15.30 11.08 -2.39
N PHE A 44 14.30 11.54 -1.64
CA PHE A 44 14.07 12.94 -1.31
C PHE A 44 15.26 13.55 -0.56
N PHE A 45 15.84 12.84 0.40
CA PHE A 45 17.04 13.28 1.12
C PHE A 45 18.34 13.07 0.35
N HIS A 46 18.31 12.68 -0.92
CA HIS A 46 19.48 12.40 -1.78
C HIS A 46 20.41 11.29 -1.24
N ILE A 47 19.89 10.40 -0.40
CA ILE A 47 20.59 9.24 0.15
C ILE A 47 20.10 7.93 -0.47
N GLY A 48 19.73 7.96 -1.76
CA GLY A 48 19.19 6.83 -2.52
C GLY A 48 20.13 5.61 -2.58
N PHE A 49 21.44 5.77 -2.31
CA PHE A 49 22.38 4.66 -2.19
C PHE A 49 22.04 3.71 -1.02
N LEU A 50 21.24 4.17 -0.03
CA LEU A 50 20.73 3.38 1.07
C LEU A 50 19.39 2.69 0.77
N SER A 51 18.94 2.67 -0.48
CA SER A 51 17.66 2.08 -0.88
C SER A 51 17.49 0.61 -0.50
N PHE A 52 18.60 -0.14 -0.33
CA PHE A 52 18.57 -1.51 0.18
C PHE A 52 18.05 -1.62 1.62
N LEU A 53 18.08 -0.53 2.39
CA LEU A 53 17.51 -0.44 3.75
C LEU A 53 16.01 -0.09 3.74
N ALA A 54 15.40 0.21 2.60
CA ALA A 54 14.01 0.65 2.54
C ALA A 54 13.04 -0.38 3.16
N LEU A 55 13.19 -1.67 2.83
CA LEU A 55 12.35 -2.72 3.41
C LEU A 55 12.65 -2.96 4.91
N PRO A 56 13.90 -3.13 5.36
CA PRO A 56 14.19 -3.24 6.79
C PRO A 56 13.67 -2.07 7.62
N LEU A 57 13.84 -0.83 7.15
CA LEU A 57 13.37 0.36 7.85
C LEU A 57 11.84 0.49 7.78
N GLY A 58 11.24 0.17 6.62
CA GLY A 58 9.78 0.13 6.44
C GLY A 58 9.06 -0.87 7.35
N ILE A 59 9.77 -1.88 7.87
CA ILE A 59 9.28 -2.83 8.87
C ILE A 59 9.65 -2.38 10.28
N ALA A 60 10.92 -1.98 10.51
CA ALA A 60 11.43 -1.70 11.85
C ALA A 60 10.75 -0.48 12.49
N PHE A 61 10.57 0.62 11.77
CA PHE A 61 9.92 1.80 12.31
C PHE A 61 8.47 1.54 12.75
N PRO A 62 7.58 0.97 11.92
CA PRO A 62 6.23 0.63 12.34
C PRO A 62 6.18 -0.40 13.47
N LEU A 63 7.10 -1.36 13.49
CA LEU A 63 7.18 -2.36 14.56
C LEU A 63 7.53 -1.69 15.90
N ILE A 64 8.55 -0.82 15.92
CA ILE A 64 8.94 -0.06 17.13
C ILE A 64 7.78 0.85 17.55
N GLU A 65 7.10 1.51 16.61
CA GLU A 65 5.96 2.38 16.86
C GLU A 65 4.80 1.60 17.52
N ALA A 66 4.40 0.46 16.95
CA ALA A 66 3.33 -0.39 17.51
C ALA A 66 3.70 -0.94 18.91
N LEU A 67 4.93 -1.42 19.08
CA LEU A 67 5.40 -1.93 20.38
C LEU A 67 5.53 -0.82 21.43
N ALA A 68 5.99 0.38 21.07
CA ALA A 68 6.02 1.53 21.97
C ALA A 68 4.59 1.94 22.37
N GLY A 69 3.64 1.94 21.43
CA GLY A 69 2.23 2.15 21.70
C GLY A 69 1.66 1.13 22.70
N ALA A 70 1.88 -0.17 22.46
CA ALA A 70 1.47 -1.25 23.35
C ALA A 70 2.11 -1.10 24.76
N ALA A 71 3.38 -0.73 24.84
CA ALA A 71 4.08 -0.51 26.09
C ALA A 71 3.54 0.71 26.88
N LEU A 72 3.15 1.79 26.18
CA LEU A 72 2.45 2.93 26.80
C LEU A 72 1.08 2.54 27.32
N ILE A 73 0.30 1.77 26.56
CA ILE A 73 -1.06 1.31 26.96
C ILE A 73 -0.98 0.39 28.19
N THR A 74 -0.11 -0.59 28.19
CA THR A 74 0.09 -1.50 29.31
C THR A 74 0.82 -0.86 30.48
N GLY A 75 1.64 0.18 30.23
CA GLY A 75 2.43 0.89 31.22
C GLY A 75 3.62 0.11 31.76
N ILE A 76 4.24 -0.72 30.89
CA ILE A 76 5.51 -1.40 31.20
C ILE A 76 6.71 -0.51 30.87
N ALA A 77 7.86 -0.78 31.53
CA ALA A 77 9.14 -0.13 31.29
C ALA A 77 9.00 1.40 31.03
N LYS A 78 8.25 2.09 31.86
CA LYS A 78 7.77 3.47 31.65
C LYS A 78 8.89 4.43 31.22
N ARG A 79 10.07 4.35 31.84
CA ARG A 79 11.19 5.21 31.50
C ARG A 79 11.69 4.94 30.06
N LEU A 80 12.00 3.68 29.74
CA LEU A 80 12.47 3.30 28.40
C LEU A 80 11.44 3.64 27.33
N THR A 81 10.18 3.27 27.56
CA THR A 81 9.08 3.53 26.63
C THR A 81 8.90 5.04 26.39
N SER A 82 8.92 5.87 27.46
CA SER A 82 8.82 7.32 27.31
C SER A 82 9.98 7.92 26.51
N ILE A 83 11.21 7.43 26.71
CA ILE A 83 12.39 7.89 25.96
C ILE A 83 12.24 7.51 24.48
N VAL A 84 11.95 6.24 24.19
CA VAL A 84 11.78 5.75 22.80
C VAL A 84 10.67 6.51 22.08
N THR A 85 9.50 6.65 22.74
CA THR A 85 8.37 7.39 22.16
C THR A 85 8.72 8.86 21.91
N SER A 86 9.42 9.53 22.86
CA SER A 86 9.86 10.92 22.68
C SER A 86 10.80 11.07 21.47
N ILE A 87 11.76 10.15 21.32
CA ILE A 87 12.69 10.15 20.18
C ILE A 87 11.90 10.01 18.87
N LEU A 88 10.94 9.07 18.80
CA LEU A 88 10.12 8.86 17.60
C LEU A 88 9.24 10.10 17.30
N ILE A 89 8.60 10.70 18.31
CA ILE A 89 7.77 11.89 18.12
C ILE A 89 8.62 13.03 17.56
N VAL A 90 9.79 13.31 18.17
CA VAL A 90 10.70 14.37 17.70
C VAL A 90 11.18 14.07 16.28
N PHE A 91 11.60 12.84 16.00
CA PHE A 91 12.02 12.42 14.67
C PHE A 91 10.94 12.65 13.62
N PHE A 92 9.71 12.15 13.85
CA PHE A 92 8.61 12.35 12.93
C PHE A 92 8.17 13.81 12.79
N THR A 93 8.29 14.60 13.87
CA THR A 93 8.02 16.05 13.81
C THR A 93 9.02 16.76 12.91
N LEU A 94 10.31 16.42 13.00
CA LEU A 94 11.36 17.00 12.15
C LEU A 94 11.15 16.59 10.69
N VAL A 95 10.86 15.32 10.42
CA VAL A 95 10.57 14.84 9.06
C VAL A 95 9.37 15.57 8.46
N THR A 96 8.24 15.65 9.20
CA THR A 96 7.04 16.34 8.70
C THR A 96 7.22 17.85 8.58
N LEU A 97 8.08 18.48 9.38
CA LEU A 97 8.48 19.88 9.20
C LEU A 97 9.23 20.06 7.87
N LEU A 98 10.18 19.18 7.55
CA LEU A 98 10.92 19.23 6.28
C LEU A 98 9.97 19.03 5.09
N LEU A 99 9.04 18.07 5.18
CA LEU A 99 8.03 17.87 4.14
C LEU A 99 7.13 19.10 3.97
N LEU A 100 6.77 19.78 5.07
CA LEU A 100 5.97 21.00 5.02
C LEU A 100 6.73 22.16 4.35
N ILE A 101 8.04 22.30 4.61
CA ILE A 101 8.88 23.36 4.03
C ILE A 101 9.13 23.13 2.54
N PHE A 102 9.50 21.90 2.15
CA PHE A 102 9.89 21.56 0.77
C PHE A 102 8.70 21.16 -0.11
N ASN A 103 7.56 20.82 0.49
CA ASN A 103 6.30 20.43 -0.14
C ASN A 103 6.48 19.46 -1.34
N PRO A 104 7.17 18.31 -1.17
CA PRO A 104 7.34 17.34 -2.25
C PRO A 104 6.00 16.68 -2.62
N SER A 105 5.90 16.20 -3.86
CA SER A 105 4.74 15.46 -4.35
C SER A 105 4.71 14.00 -3.84
N MET A 106 4.79 13.81 -2.52
CA MET A 106 4.74 12.50 -1.87
C MET A 106 3.90 12.57 -0.60
N ASP A 107 3.32 11.44 -0.19
CA ASP A 107 2.54 11.36 1.03
C ASP A 107 3.42 11.36 2.29
N CYS A 108 2.88 11.86 3.41
CA CYS A 108 3.57 11.81 4.70
C CYS A 108 3.69 10.41 5.29
N GLY A 109 2.82 9.47 4.90
CA GLY A 109 2.81 8.10 5.37
C GLY A 109 2.66 7.91 6.89
N CYS A 110 2.11 8.90 7.60
CA CYS A 110 1.94 8.82 9.05
C CYS A 110 1.12 7.61 9.51
N PHE A 111 0.14 7.19 8.71
CA PHE A 111 -0.70 6.00 8.92
C PHE A 111 -0.54 5.00 7.76
N GLY A 112 0.59 5.02 7.06
CA GLY A 112 0.79 4.23 5.84
C GLY A 112 -0.16 4.68 4.73
N GLU A 113 -0.59 3.76 3.89
CA GLU A 113 -1.55 3.97 2.80
C GLU A 113 -3.02 4.09 3.29
N ALA A 114 -3.28 3.83 4.59
CA ALA A 114 -4.64 3.78 5.13
C ALA A 114 -5.30 5.16 5.28
N VAL A 115 -4.51 6.22 5.52
CA VAL A 115 -5.00 7.58 5.72
C VAL A 115 -4.02 8.57 5.11
N HIS A 116 -4.43 9.24 4.06
CA HIS A 116 -3.68 10.32 3.42
C HIS A 116 -3.89 11.64 4.16
N LEU A 117 -2.85 12.12 4.81
CA LEU A 117 -2.84 13.42 5.49
C LEU A 117 -1.98 14.40 4.71
N THR A 118 -2.43 15.65 4.61
CA THR A 118 -1.56 16.72 4.09
C THR A 118 -0.33 16.92 4.97
N HIS A 119 0.74 17.51 4.42
CA HIS A 119 1.96 17.81 5.17
C HIS A 119 1.67 18.68 6.41
N ALA A 120 0.77 19.66 6.27
CA ALA A 120 0.35 20.53 7.37
C ALA A 120 -0.41 19.76 8.47
N GLN A 121 -1.37 18.91 8.10
CA GLN A 121 -2.12 18.08 9.06
C GLN A 121 -1.20 17.14 9.82
N SER A 122 -0.25 16.50 9.14
CA SER A 122 0.74 15.61 9.75
C SER A 122 1.67 16.33 10.71
N PHE A 123 2.13 17.51 10.34
CA PHE A 123 2.97 18.34 11.22
C PHE A 123 2.21 18.79 12.46
N ILE A 124 0.97 19.32 12.32
CA ILE A 124 0.13 19.72 13.45
C ILE A 124 -0.15 18.54 14.39
N LYS A 125 -0.50 17.37 13.85
CA LYS A 125 -0.67 16.15 14.64
C LYS A 125 0.58 15.83 15.47
N ASN A 126 1.76 15.87 14.85
CA ASN A 126 3.01 15.57 15.54
C ASN A 126 3.35 16.63 16.59
N LEU A 127 3.07 17.91 16.34
CA LEU A 127 3.23 18.99 17.32
C LEU A 127 2.33 18.79 18.54
N VAL A 128 1.07 18.36 18.32
CA VAL A 128 0.17 17.98 19.42
C VAL A 128 0.73 16.80 20.21
N LEU A 129 1.24 15.76 19.54
CA LEU A 129 1.88 14.62 20.21
C LEU A 129 3.13 15.04 21.00
N CYS A 130 3.93 15.98 20.51
CA CYS A 130 5.05 16.56 21.28
C CYS A 130 4.56 17.21 22.58
N ALA A 131 3.52 18.05 22.51
CA ALA A 131 2.97 18.72 23.69
C ALA A 131 2.40 17.72 24.70
N LEU A 132 1.65 16.72 24.23
CA LEU A 132 1.11 15.65 25.06
C LEU A 132 2.23 14.80 25.69
N GLY A 133 3.27 14.47 24.91
CA GLY A 133 4.44 13.70 25.39
C GLY A 133 5.21 14.44 26.47
N PHE A 134 5.47 15.73 26.28
CA PHE A 134 6.11 16.56 27.29
C PHE A 134 5.30 16.58 28.61
N ALA A 135 3.98 16.74 28.52
CA ALA A 135 3.09 16.75 29.67
C ALA A 135 2.98 15.37 30.36
N ALA A 136 2.96 14.26 29.58
CA ALA A 136 2.79 12.91 30.08
C ALA A 136 4.06 12.34 30.72
N PHE A 137 5.24 12.61 30.12
CA PHE A 137 6.49 11.90 30.44
C PHE A 137 7.37 12.61 31.46
N SER A 138 7.03 13.83 31.90
CA SER A 138 7.79 14.56 32.91
C SER A 138 7.09 14.48 34.28
N PRO A 139 7.82 14.11 35.39
CA PRO A 139 9.14 13.48 35.43
C PRO A 139 9.09 11.98 35.05
N LEU A 140 10.21 11.48 34.51
CA LEU A 140 10.41 10.08 34.20
C LEU A 140 10.52 9.26 35.48
N ALA A 141 9.53 8.42 35.77
CA ALA A 141 9.52 7.54 36.92
C ALA A 141 9.55 6.07 36.47
N ASP A 142 10.44 5.29 37.05
CA ASP A 142 10.46 3.85 36.93
C ASP A 142 9.66 3.22 38.09
N GLU A 143 8.52 2.62 37.75
CA GLU A 143 7.76 1.80 38.69
C GLU A 143 7.71 0.37 38.12
N PRO A 144 7.98 -0.67 38.94
CA PRO A 144 7.96 -2.04 38.47
C PRO A 144 6.54 -2.40 38.00
N ALA A 145 6.43 -2.87 36.75
CA ALA A 145 5.17 -3.30 36.20
C ALA A 145 4.70 -4.62 36.84
N LYS A 146 3.41 -4.74 37.12
CA LYS A 146 2.78 -5.98 37.61
C LYS A 146 2.94 -7.10 36.58
N LYS A 147 2.98 -8.39 37.04
CA LYS A 147 3.19 -9.56 36.17
C LYS A 147 2.17 -9.63 35.02
N PHE A 148 0.90 -9.36 35.29
CA PHE A 148 -0.17 -9.37 34.27
C PHE A 148 0.06 -8.34 33.15
N LYS A 149 0.59 -7.16 33.44
CA LYS A 149 0.92 -6.16 32.44
C LYS A 149 2.07 -6.60 31.54
N LYS A 150 3.05 -7.32 32.08
CA LYS A 150 4.12 -7.91 31.27
C LYS A 150 3.60 -9.00 30.35
N LEU A 151 2.67 -9.83 30.84
CA LEU A 151 2.00 -10.86 30.05
C LEU A 151 1.16 -10.23 28.95
N ALA A 152 0.34 -9.21 29.26
CA ALA A 152 -0.47 -8.48 28.28
C ALA A 152 0.39 -7.90 27.15
N PHE A 153 1.48 -7.23 27.51
CA PHE A 153 2.42 -6.71 26.51
C PHE A 153 3.03 -7.83 25.65
N GLY A 154 3.47 -8.94 26.27
CA GLY A 154 4.03 -10.07 25.55
C GLY A 154 3.05 -10.67 24.55
N LEU A 155 1.79 -10.89 24.93
CA LEU A 155 0.74 -11.39 24.05
C LEU A 155 0.44 -10.42 22.89
N THR A 156 0.37 -9.11 23.20
CA THR A 156 0.17 -8.08 22.17
C THR A 156 1.38 -8.01 21.22
N ALA A 157 2.60 -8.07 21.74
CA ALA A 157 3.83 -8.08 20.92
C ALA A 157 3.86 -9.30 19.99
N CYS A 158 3.47 -10.49 20.47
CA CYS A 158 3.32 -11.67 19.61
C CYS A 158 2.29 -11.45 18.50
N GLY A 159 1.16 -10.81 18.80
CA GLY A 159 0.13 -10.47 17.82
C GLY A 159 0.64 -9.49 16.75
N VAL A 160 1.40 -8.46 17.15
CA VAL A 160 2.02 -7.48 16.24
C VAL A 160 3.06 -8.15 15.32
N ILE A 161 3.91 -9.00 15.89
CA ILE A 161 4.91 -9.76 15.12
C ILE A 161 4.22 -10.72 14.15
N PHE A 162 3.18 -11.42 14.61
CA PHE A 162 2.39 -12.30 13.73
C PHE A 162 1.77 -11.53 12.56
N LEU A 163 1.15 -10.37 12.82
CA LEU A 163 0.59 -9.50 11.77
C LEU A 163 1.68 -9.13 10.75
N CYS A 164 2.84 -8.68 11.22
CA CYS A 164 3.97 -8.30 10.37
C CYS A 164 4.43 -9.46 9.48
N VAL A 165 4.68 -10.63 10.06
CA VAL A 165 5.11 -11.83 9.32
C VAL A 165 4.05 -12.27 8.32
N TYR A 166 2.79 -12.27 8.72
CA TYR A 166 1.66 -12.60 7.84
C TYR A 166 1.64 -11.67 6.62
N SER A 167 1.72 -10.35 6.82
CA SER A 167 1.67 -9.36 5.74
C SER A 167 2.88 -9.39 4.79
N ILE A 168 4.03 -9.89 5.25
CA ILE A 168 5.22 -10.09 4.39
C ILE A 168 5.06 -11.33 3.49
N ILE A 169 4.42 -12.39 4.00
CA ILE A 169 4.29 -13.68 3.30
C ILE A 169 3.07 -13.68 2.39
N TYR A 170 1.94 -13.17 2.88
CA TYR A 170 0.64 -13.21 2.22
C TYR A 170 0.22 -11.81 1.71
N ILE A 171 -0.96 -11.74 1.11
CA ILE A 171 -1.59 -10.47 0.76
C ILE A 171 -2.04 -9.77 2.06
N PRO A 172 -1.89 -8.45 2.16
CA PRO A 172 -2.43 -7.66 3.27
C PRO A 172 -3.90 -7.99 3.53
N CYS A 173 -4.28 -8.10 4.80
CA CYS A 173 -5.68 -8.40 5.15
C CYS A 173 -6.65 -7.27 4.80
N ILE A 174 -6.15 -6.03 4.70
CA ILE A 174 -6.83 -4.89 4.10
C ILE A 174 -5.89 -4.33 3.03
N ASP A 175 -6.43 -4.14 1.84
CA ASP A 175 -5.72 -3.51 0.73
C ASP A 175 -6.12 -2.02 0.69
N PHE A 176 -5.13 -1.14 0.83
CA PHE A 176 -5.30 0.31 0.76
C PHE A 176 -4.84 0.86 -0.59
N THR A 177 -4.50 0.01 -1.55
CA THR A 177 -4.09 0.44 -2.89
C THR A 177 -5.30 0.80 -3.75
N PRO A 178 -5.11 1.53 -4.85
CA PRO A 178 -6.18 1.75 -5.82
C PRO A 178 -6.79 0.44 -6.38
N PHE A 179 -6.02 -0.65 -6.35
CA PHE A 179 -6.48 -1.98 -6.74
C PHE A 179 -7.04 -2.76 -5.55
N ASP A 180 -7.92 -2.18 -4.75
CA ASP A 180 -8.64 -2.90 -3.70
C ASP A 180 -9.75 -3.81 -4.30
N LEU A 181 -10.52 -4.49 -3.46
CA LEU A 181 -11.61 -5.36 -3.92
C LEU A 181 -12.83 -4.61 -4.51
N ASN A 182 -12.83 -3.27 -4.48
CA ASN A 182 -13.85 -2.45 -5.14
C ASN A 182 -13.35 -1.95 -6.49
N ALA A 183 -12.08 -2.12 -6.79
CA ALA A 183 -11.47 -1.66 -8.03
C ALA A 183 -12.11 -2.32 -9.25
N ARG A 184 -12.34 -1.51 -10.27
CA ARG A 184 -12.82 -1.93 -11.58
C ARG A 184 -11.88 -1.38 -12.64
N LEU A 185 -11.44 -2.24 -13.55
CA LEU A 185 -10.63 -1.82 -14.70
C LEU A 185 -11.48 -1.01 -15.66
N ARG A 186 -10.92 0.07 -16.18
CA ARG A 186 -11.53 0.81 -17.29
C ARG A 186 -11.51 -0.10 -18.51
N ALA A 187 -12.69 -0.50 -19.00
CA ALA A 187 -12.83 -1.19 -20.29
C ALA A 187 -12.82 -0.14 -21.41
N GLU A 188 -12.08 -0.38 -22.50
CA GLU A 188 -12.08 0.48 -23.70
C GLU A 188 -13.47 0.63 -24.38
N ILE A 189 -14.51 -0.03 -23.84
CA ILE A 189 -15.84 -0.15 -24.48
C ILE A 189 -16.71 1.09 -24.25
N ASP A 190 -16.28 2.06 -23.46
CA ASP A 190 -17.02 3.32 -23.26
C ASP A 190 -16.71 4.42 -24.28
N GLU A 191 -16.21 4.08 -25.48
CA GLU A 191 -16.12 5.04 -26.60
C GLU A 191 -17.49 5.50 -27.16
N GLN A 192 -18.60 5.05 -26.59
CA GLN A 192 -19.95 5.43 -27.03
C GLN A 192 -20.83 6.12 -25.96
N ILE A 193 -20.26 6.56 -24.86
CA ILE A 193 -21.01 7.41 -23.92
C ILE A 193 -20.36 8.78 -23.89
N ASP A 194 -21.04 9.68 -24.60
CA ASP A 194 -20.92 11.13 -24.67
C ASP A 194 -19.66 11.75 -25.30
N ASP A 195 -19.91 12.23 -26.54
CA ASP A 195 -19.19 13.33 -27.20
C ASP A 195 -19.30 14.66 -26.43
N ASP A 196 -19.09 14.65 -25.12
CA ASP A 196 -18.84 15.89 -24.39
C ASP A 196 -17.34 16.00 -24.15
N PRO A 197 -16.63 16.85 -24.94
CA PRO A 197 -15.18 16.88 -24.89
C PRO A 197 -14.72 17.32 -23.50
N MET A 198 -14.04 16.46 -22.78
CA MET A 198 -13.26 16.83 -21.59
C MET A 198 -12.42 18.06 -21.98
N VAL A 199 -12.74 19.22 -21.43
CA VAL A 199 -12.00 20.44 -21.70
C VAL A 199 -10.74 20.41 -20.85
N VAL A 200 -9.66 19.93 -21.45
CA VAL A 200 -8.33 20.00 -20.85
C VAL A 200 -7.84 21.44 -20.98
N THR A 201 -7.65 22.11 -19.88
CA THR A 201 -7.20 23.49 -19.79
C THR A 201 -5.72 23.51 -19.32
N PHE A 202 -4.88 24.16 -20.10
CA PHE A 202 -3.47 24.34 -19.78
C PHE A 202 -3.27 25.70 -19.13
N ILE A 203 -2.71 25.71 -17.92
CA ILE A 203 -2.42 26.95 -17.20
C ILE A 203 -1.00 27.38 -17.48
N TYR A 204 -0.85 28.58 -18.02
CA TYR A 204 0.42 29.23 -18.26
C TYR A 204 0.51 30.52 -17.45
N GLU A 205 1.73 30.91 -17.08
CA GLU A 205 2.02 32.13 -16.34
C GLU A 205 2.88 33.09 -17.16
N LYS A 206 2.53 34.39 -17.07
CA LYS A 206 3.33 35.48 -17.61
C LYS A 206 3.26 36.68 -16.65
N ASN A 207 4.43 37.15 -16.20
CA ASN A 207 4.55 38.30 -15.28
C ASN A 207 3.69 38.17 -13.99
N GLY A 208 3.63 36.95 -13.39
CA GLY A 208 2.88 36.69 -12.18
C GLY A 208 1.36 36.59 -12.35
N LYS A 209 0.88 36.49 -13.60
CA LYS A 209 -0.55 36.29 -13.92
C LYS A 209 -0.74 34.95 -14.61
N GLU A 210 -1.62 34.10 -14.06
CA GLU A 210 -2.00 32.84 -14.68
C GLU A 210 -3.08 33.10 -15.77
N GLY A 211 -2.97 32.36 -16.86
CA GLY A 211 -3.94 32.33 -17.96
C GLY A 211 -4.29 30.90 -18.32
N ALA A 212 -5.57 30.62 -18.52
CA ALA A 212 -6.10 29.31 -18.91
C ALA A 212 -6.26 29.21 -20.42
N PHE A 213 -5.69 28.18 -21.04
CA PHE A 213 -5.65 27.98 -22.49
C PHE A 213 -6.08 26.56 -22.85
N THR A 214 -6.82 26.42 -23.95
CA THR A 214 -7.15 25.11 -24.51
C THR A 214 -6.11 24.66 -25.53
N ILE A 215 -6.05 23.36 -25.84
CA ILE A 215 -5.08 22.77 -26.77
C ILE A 215 -5.07 23.45 -28.16
N ASN A 216 -6.24 23.99 -28.57
CA ASN A 216 -6.39 24.66 -29.87
C ASN A 216 -6.02 26.16 -29.82
N LYS A 217 -5.71 26.72 -28.65
CA LYS A 217 -5.39 28.15 -28.44
C LYS A 217 -4.28 28.28 -27.39
N LEU A 218 -3.16 27.61 -27.62
CA LEU A 218 -1.98 27.72 -26.74
C LEU A 218 -1.35 29.11 -26.90
N PRO A 219 -0.79 29.68 -25.81
CA PRO A 219 -0.14 30.98 -25.85
C PRO A 219 1.22 30.91 -26.58
N ASP A 220 1.78 32.08 -26.89
CA ASP A 220 3.10 32.19 -27.49
C ASP A 220 4.23 31.80 -26.52
N SER A 221 5.47 31.69 -27.03
CA SER A 221 6.65 31.28 -26.28
C SER A 221 7.06 32.21 -25.12
N THR A 222 6.34 33.28 -24.87
CA THR A 222 6.59 34.22 -23.76
C THR A 222 5.87 33.83 -22.48
N TRP A 223 5.03 32.80 -22.53
CA TRP A 223 4.31 32.22 -21.40
C TRP A 223 4.99 30.95 -20.94
N THR A 224 5.07 30.74 -19.64
CA THR A 224 5.64 29.53 -19.03
C THR A 224 4.54 28.59 -18.58
N PHE A 225 4.59 27.33 -18.98
CA PHE A 225 3.65 26.30 -18.55
C PHE A 225 3.76 26.07 -17.04
N VAL A 226 2.62 26.04 -16.33
CA VAL A 226 2.54 25.81 -14.88
C VAL A 226 1.93 24.45 -14.57
N ARG A 227 0.72 24.18 -15.09
CA ARG A 227 -0.01 22.94 -14.82
C ARG A 227 -1.14 22.72 -15.83
N THR A 228 -1.66 21.49 -15.81
CA THR A 228 -2.89 21.14 -16.56
C THR A 228 -4.05 21.02 -15.59
N GLU A 229 -5.18 21.64 -15.89
CA GLU A 229 -6.46 21.47 -15.17
C GLU A 229 -7.45 20.81 -16.11
N THR A 230 -8.18 19.80 -15.59
CA THR A 230 -9.26 19.13 -16.32
C THR A 230 -10.56 19.47 -15.63
N GLU A 231 -11.44 20.25 -16.28
CA GLU A 231 -12.78 20.53 -15.77
C GLU A 231 -13.75 19.51 -16.36
N SER A 232 -14.44 18.75 -15.48
CA SER A 232 -15.62 17.98 -15.86
C SER A 232 -16.84 18.90 -15.96
N PRO A 233 -17.74 18.70 -16.94
CA PRO A 233 -18.98 19.46 -17.02
C PRO A 233 -19.79 19.30 -15.73
N LYS A 234 -20.31 20.41 -15.22
CA LYS A 234 -21.14 20.44 -14.00
C LYS A 234 -22.43 19.68 -14.21
N GLY A 235 -22.66 18.67 -13.39
CA GLY A 235 -23.98 18.21 -13.03
C GLY A 235 -24.34 16.79 -13.40
N GLU A 236 -23.66 15.81 -12.77
CA GLU A 236 -24.28 14.52 -12.51
C GLU A 236 -23.79 13.96 -11.16
N GLU A 237 -24.69 13.27 -10.47
CA GLU A 237 -24.44 12.64 -9.17
C GLU A 237 -23.15 11.84 -9.20
N LYS A 238 -22.30 12.05 -8.21
CA LYS A 238 -21.09 11.26 -7.94
C LYS A 238 -21.47 9.79 -7.69
N THR A 239 -21.62 9.02 -8.75
CA THR A 239 -21.15 7.65 -8.69
C THR A 239 -19.65 7.76 -8.44
N SER A 240 -19.16 7.13 -7.38
CA SER A 240 -17.78 7.30 -6.91
C SER A 240 -16.80 6.89 -8.01
N ASP A 241 -16.29 7.85 -8.75
CA ASP A 241 -15.23 7.69 -9.77
C ASP A 241 -13.90 7.14 -9.17
N ASN A 242 -13.89 6.92 -7.86
CA ASN A 242 -12.72 6.46 -7.12
C ASN A 242 -12.40 4.96 -7.31
N ASP A 243 -13.29 4.19 -7.93
CA ASP A 243 -13.16 2.75 -8.06
C ASP A 243 -12.65 2.31 -9.46
N ILE A 244 -12.55 3.24 -10.42
CA ILE A 244 -12.04 2.95 -11.76
C ILE A 244 -10.53 3.10 -11.79
N VAL A 245 -9.83 2.03 -12.14
CA VAL A 245 -8.36 1.98 -12.21
C VAL A 245 -7.87 1.59 -13.60
N GLU A 246 -6.70 2.07 -13.97
CA GLU A 246 -6.04 1.72 -15.22
C GLU A 246 -4.95 0.68 -14.96
N LEU A 247 -4.93 -0.38 -15.77
CA LEU A 247 -3.89 -1.40 -15.77
C LEU A 247 -3.23 -1.40 -17.15
N PRO A 248 -2.15 -0.62 -17.37
CA PRO A 248 -1.48 -0.57 -18.65
C PRO A 248 -0.82 -1.91 -18.97
N ILE A 249 -1.21 -2.50 -20.08
CA ILE A 249 -0.70 -3.78 -20.60
C ILE A 249 -0.14 -3.54 -22.00
N ARG A 250 1.14 -3.79 -22.21
CA ARG A 250 1.80 -3.59 -23.52
C ARG A 250 2.38 -4.88 -24.05
N ASP A 251 2.11 -5.16 -25.32
CA ASP A 251 2.71 -6.29 -26.01
C ASP A 251 4.18 -6.06 -26.38
N ALA A 252 4.84 -7.05 -27.00
CA ALA A 252 6.23 -6.97 -27.41
C ALA A 252 6.52 -5.85 -28.43
N ASN A 253 5.51 -5.37 -29.12
CA ASN A 253 5.62 -4.28 -30.11
C ASN A 253 5.28 -2.91 -29.52
N GLY A 254 4.92 -2.86 -28.21
CA GLY A 254 4.52 -1.63 -27.53
C GLY A 254 3.06 -1.23 -27.74
N ASN A 255 2.23 -2.08 -28.37
CA ASN A 255 0.81 -1.80 -28.53
C ASN A 255 0.07 -1.99 -27.22
N ASP A 256 -0.90 -1.13 -26.95
CA ASP A 256 -1.78 -1.23 -25.79
C ASP A 256 -2.72 -2.45 -25.89
N ARG A 257 -2.81 -3.18 -24.77
CA ARG A 257 -3.62 -4.40 -24.61
C ARG A 257 -4.43 -4.38 -23.31
N ASP A 258 -4.76 -3.21 -22.80
CA ASP A 258 -5.39 -2.99 -21.51
C ASP A 258 -6.70 -3.76 -21.37
N SER A 259 -7.47 -3.87 -22.46
CA SER A 259 -8.71 -4.64 -22.53
C SER A 259 -8.56 -6.13 -22.24
N LEU A 260 -7.34 -6.70 -22.28
CA LEU A 260 -7.14 -8.11 -21.99
C LEU A 260 -7.51 -8.49 -20.56
N ALA A 261 -7.22 -7.64 -19.59
CA ALA A 261 -7.52 -7.91 -18.18
C ALA A 261 -8.99 -7.61 -17.82
N ALA A 262 -9.69 -6.84 -18.65
CA ALA A 262 -11.10 -6.48 -18.44
C ALA A 262 -12.09 -7.54 -18.95
N LYS A 263 -11.61 -8.66 -19.49
CA LYS A 263 -12.45 -9.77 -19.99
C LYS A 263 -12.94 -10.67 -18.85
N GLU A 264 -13.86 -11.55 -19.19
CA GLU A 264 -14.34 -12.59 -18.27
C GLU A 264 -13.21 -13.55 -17.87
N SER A 265 -13.18 -13.91 -16.59
CA SER A 265 -12.35 -14.99 -16.02
C SER A 265 -10.84 -14.86 -16.34
N VAL A 266 -10.27 -13.69 -16.08
CA VAL A 266 -8.84 -13.42 -16.30
C VAL A 266 -8.06 -13.51 -14.98
N ILE A 267 -6.92 -14.20 -14.99
CA ILE A 267 -5.97 -14.19 -13.89
C ILE A 267 -4.68 -13.50 -14.33
N VAL A 268 -4.41 -12.35 -13.75
CA VAL A 268 -3.20 -11.58 -13.99
C VAL A 268 -2.14 -12.00 -12.99
N PHE A 269 -1.08 -12.61 -13.45
CA PHE A 269 0.16 -12.85 -12.70
C PHE A 269 1.08 -11.66 -12.89
N SER A 270 1.62 -11.10 -11.81
CA SER A 270 2.39 -9.85 -11.88
C SER A 270 3.73 -9.96 -11.16
N ALA A 271 4.81 -9.54 -11.82
CA ALA A 271 6.13 -9.44 -11.21
C ALA A 271 6.70 -8.02 -11.40
N TYR A 272 6.65 -7.23 -10.33
CA TYR A 272 7.19 -5.86 -10.32
C TYR A 272 8.71 -5.80 -10.14
N GLN A 273 9.36 -6.89 -9.75
CA GLN A 273 10.82 -7.09 -9.72
C GLN A 273 11.17 -8.49 -10.22
N PRO A 274 11.00 -8.76 -11.52
CA PRO A 274 11.19 -10.12 -12.07
C PRO A 274 12.61 -10.65 -11.85
N ALA A 275 13.64 -9.79 -11.89
CA ALA A 275 15.03 -10.16 -11.63
C ALA A 275 15.28 -10.70 -10.19
N LYS A 276 14.39 -10.42 -9.24
CA LYS A 276 14.49 -10.93 -7.86
C LYS A 276 13.72 -12.23 -7.63
N LEU A 277 13.08 -12.78 -8.65
CA LEU A 277 12.43 -14.08 -8.56
C LEU A 277 13.46 -15.19 -8.74
N SER A 278 13.56 -16.11 -7.76
CA SER A 278 14.40 -17.29 -7.90
C SER A 278 13.85 -18.25 -8.97
N PRO A 279 14.67 -19.14 -9.55
CA PRO A 279 14.20 -20.15 -10.50
C PRO A 279 13.00 -20.97 -10.00
N GLU A 280 13.01 -21.38 -8.75
CA GLU A 280 11.91 -22.10 -8.11
C GLU A 280 10.61 -21.30 -8.05
N ARG A 281 10.71 -19.97 -7.88
CA ARG A 281 9.54 -19.08 -7.89
C ARG A 281 8.98 -18.91 -9.29
N TRP A 282 9.85 -18.84 -10.30
CA TRP A 282 9.42 -18.85 -11.70
C TRP A 282 8.70 -20.14 -12.07
N GLU A 283 9.20 -21.29 -11.60
CA GLU A 283 8.56 -22.59 -11.80
C GLU A 283 7.17 -22.64 -11.16
N LYS A 284 7.05 -22.23 -9.89
CA LYS A 284 5.75 -22.17 -9.20
C LYS A 284 4.75 -21.22 -9.87
N LEU A 285 5.22 -20.06 -10.33
CA LEU A 285 4.38 -19.09 -11.06
C LEU A 285 3.86 -19.70 -12.35
N GLY A 286 4.70 -20.33 -13.15
CA GLY A 286 4.29 -20.93 -14.38
C GLY A 286 3.38 -22.16 -14.18
N MET A 287 3.62 -22.98 -13.12
CA MET A 287 2.68 -24.05 -12.74
C MET A 287 1.30 -23.46 -12.39
N ALA A 288 1.26 -22.36 -11.63
CA ALA A 288 0.00 -21.68 -11.29
C ALA A 288 -0.71 -21.14 -12.52
N MET A 289 0.03 -20.53 -13.48
CA MET A 289 -0.52 -20.13 -14.78
C MET A 289 -1.11 -21.30 -15.55
N THR A 290 -0.42 -22.44 -15.55
CA THR A 290 -0.89 -23.67 -16.22
C THR A 290 -2.16 -24.20 -15.54
N ASN A 291 -2.19 -24.24 -14.21
CA ASN A 291 -3.38 -24.67 -13.46
C ASN A 291 -4.58 -23.76 -13.72
N ALA A 292 -4.37 -22.44 -13.74
CA ALA A 292 -5.42 -21.48 -14.06
C ALA A 292 -5.97 -21.71 -15.48
N GLY A 293 -5.11 -21.87 -16.48
CA GLY A 293 -5.53 -22.17 -17.86
C GLY A 293 -6.29 -23.50 -17.99
N ASN A 294 -5.82 -24.55 -17.30
CA ASN A 294 -6.50 -25.86 -17.30
C ASN A 294 -7.86 -25.83 -16.57
N ALA A 295 -8.08 -24.84 -15.69
CA ALA A 295 -9.35 -24.63 -15.01
C ALA A 295 -10.35 -23.78 -15.81
N GLY A 296 -9.94 -23.20 -16.96
CA GLY A 296 -10.80 -22.39 -17.83
C GLY A 296 -10.52 -20.88 -17.78
N PHE A 297 -9.62 -20.41 -16.90
CA PHE A 297 -9.22 -19.01 -16.84
C PHE A 297 -8.27 -18.62 -17.97
N THR A 298 -8.22 -17.35 -18.30
CA THR A 298 -7.21 -16.76 -19.19
C THR A 298 -6.03 -16.23 -18.35
N PRO A 299 -4.89 -16.93 -18.27
CA PRO A 299 -3.73 -16.46 -17.53
C PRO A 299 -2.95 -15.42 -18.34
N ILE A 300 -2.66 -14.27 -17.75
CA ILE A 300 -1.83 -13.19 -18.30
C ILE A 300 -0.64 -12.96 -17.37
N LEU A 301 0.55 -12.80 -17.92
CA LEU A 301 1.75 -12.46 -17.15
C LEU A 301 2.19 -11.02 -17.44
N LEU A 302 2.25 -10.18 -16.41
CA LEU A 302 2.74 -8.82 -16.48
C LEU A 302 4.10 -8.71 -15.79
N LEU A 303 5.07 -8.13 -16.49
CA LEU A 303 6.44 -7.91 -16.00
C LEU A 303 6.76 -6.41 -16.02
N ALA A 304 7.32 -5.89 -14.92
CA ALA A 304 7.87 -4.54 -14.90
C ALA A 304 9.27 -4.53 -15.54
N ALA A 305 9.29 -4.75 -16.84
CA ALA A 305 10.50 -4.80 -17.64
C ALA A 305 10.18 -4.47 -19.10
N SER A 306 11.19 -4.10 -19.86
CA SER A 306 11.07 -3.98 -21.33
C SER A 306 10.86 -5.37 -21.96
N PRO A 307 10.01 -5.52 -22.98
CA PRO A 307 9.86 -6.78 -23.70
C PRO A 307 11.18 -7.37 -24.20
N ALA A 308 12.14 -6.52 -24.57
CA ALA A 308 13.48 -6.96 -25.00
C ALA A 308 14.27 -7.69 -23.90
N ASP A 309 13.96 -7.43 -22.63
CA ASP A 309 14.66 -8.01 -21.50
C ASP A 309 14.01 -9.31 -21.01
N PHE A 310 12.81 -9.67 -21.43
CA PHE A 310 12.06 -10.83 -20.93
C PHE A 310 12.86 -12.12 -21.03
N GLU A 311 13.55 -12.34 -22.15
CA GLU A 311 14.35 -13.52 -22.36
C GLU A 311 15.52 -13.68 -21.35
N SER A 312 16.09 -12.56 -20.94
CA SER A 312 17.18 -12.51 -19.96
C SER A 312 16.68 -12.71 -18.51
N LEU A 313 15.45 -12.30 -18.23
CA LEU A 313 14.83 -12.33 -16.90
C LEU A 313 14.28 -13.70 -16.52
N VAL A 314 13.76 -14.44 -17.52
CA VAL A 314 13.24 -15.81 -17.29
C VAL A 314 14.39 -16.81 -17.30
N PRO A 315 14.60 -17.59 -16.21
CA PRO A 315 15.76 -18.45 -16.08
C PRO A 315 15.90 -19.47 -17.22
N LYS A 316 17.12 -19.62 -17.74
CA LYS A 316 17.44 -20.59 -18.82
C LYS A 316 17.35 -22.05 -18.36
N GLY A 317 17.44 -22.31 -17.03
CA GLY A 317 17.36 -23.64 -16.45
C GLY A 317 15.96 -24.23 -16.34
N LEU A 318 14.90 -23.48 -16.69
CA LEU A 318 13.55 -24.00 -16.77
C LEU A 318 13.40 -24.92 -18.00
N ASP A 319 12.45 -25.85 -17.91
CA ASP A 319 12.06 -26.66 -19.08
C ASP A 319 11.74 -25.73 -20.27
N THR A 320 12.25 -26.12 -21.47
CA THR A 320 12.18 -25.27 -22.67
C THR A 320 10.74 -24.96 -23.08
N ALA A 321 9.85 -25.95 -23.03
CA ALA A 321 8.43 -25.77 -23.38
C ALA A 321 7.73 -24.84 -22.38
N PHE A 322 8.04 -25.00 -21.11
CA PHE A 322 7.52 -24.19 -20.02
C PHE A 322 8.03 -22.73 -20.08
N ARG A 323 9.34 -22.56 -20.33
CA ARG A 323 9.94 -21.24 -20.54
C ARG A 323 9.31 -20.51 -21.72
N MET A 324 9.12 -21.18 -22.85
CA MET A 324 8.46 -20.60 -24.02
C MET A 324 7.02 -20.19 -23.71
N LYS A 325 6.27 -21.01 -22.97
CA LYS A 325 4.90 -20.69 -22.57
C LYS A 325 4.84 -19.41 -21.70
N ILE A 326 5.80 -19.22 -20.77
CA ILE A 326 5.90 -17.99 -19.98
C ILE A 326 6.20 -16.80 -20.88
N LEU A 327 7.17 -16.91 -21.78
CA LEU A 327 7.61 -15.81 -22.65
C LEU A 327 6.53 -15.40 -23.66
N THR A 328 5.80 -16.35 -24.23
CA THR A 328 4.72 -16.04 -25.21
C THR A 328 3.49 -15.40 -24.56
N GLY A 329 3.28 -15.61 -23.27
CA GLY A 329 2.19 -15.02 -22.50
C GLY A 329 2.58 -13.79 -21.67
N ALA A 330 3.79 -13.24 -21.84
CA ALA A 330 4.26 -12.11 -21.06
C ALA A 330 4.00 -10.76 -21.76
N TYR A 331 3.57 -9.80 -20.96
CA TYR A 331 3.37 -8.41 -21.35
C TYR A 331 4.16 -7.48 -20.43
N SER A 332 4.44 -6.27 -20.91
CA SER A 332 5.08 -5.22 -20.13
C SER A 332 4.04 -4.37 -19.42
N SER A 333 4.37 -3.94 -18.19
CA SER A 333 3.62 -2.94 -17.45
C SER A 333 4.56 -2.13 -16.56
N ASP A 334 4.08 -1.04 -15.95
CA ASP A 334 4.93 -0.22 -15.10
C ASP A 334 5.06 -0.78 -13.67
N TYR A 335 6.20 -0.45 -13.03
CA TYR A 335 6.54 -0.91 -11.70
C TYR A 335 5.53 -0.49 -10.62
N LYS A 336 5.08 0.79 -10.67
CA LYS A 336 4.19 1.34 -9.62
C LYS A 336 2.81 0.71 -9.71
N THR A 337 2.29 0.53 -10.91
CA THR A 337 1.01 -0.16 -11.14
C THR A 337 1.08 -1.61 -10.68
N LEU A 338 2.12 -2.37 -11.05
CA LEU A 338 2.21 -3.77 -10.66
C LEU A 338 2.39 -3.99 -9.15
N ILE A 339 3.14 -3.14 -8.45
CA ILE A 339 3.28 -3.23 -7.01
C ILE A 339 2.00 -2.81 -6.27
N SER A 340 1.18 -1.94 -6.87
CA SER A 340 -0.14 -1.59 -6.35
C SER A 340 -1.17 -2.65 -6.68
N LEU A 341 -1.10 -3.27 -7.85
CA LEU A 341 -1.96 -4.39 -8.25
C LEU A 341 -1.82 -5.57 -7.28
N ASN A 342 -0.59 -5.94 -6.97
CA ASN A 342 -0.33 -7.04 -6.05
C ASN A 342 0.95 -6.81 -5.24
N ARG A 343 0.84 -6.71 -3.94
CA ARG A 343 1.98 -6.52 -3.02
C ARG A 343 2.97 -7.69 -2.99
N SER A 344 2.60 -8.85 -3.53
CA SER A 344 3.48 -10.00 -3.66
C SER A 344 4.16 -10.03 -5.03
N ASN A 345 5.49 -9.86 -5.09
CA ASN A 345 6.24 -9.99 -6.34
C ASN A 345 6.14 -11.41 -6.90
N GLY A 346 5.44 -11.58 -7.99
CA GLY A 346 5.00 -12.86 -8.55
C GLY A 346 3.59 -13.27 -8.06
N GLY A 347 2.78 -12.39 -7.49
CA GLY A 347 1.42 -12.70 -7.08
C GLY A 347 0.45 -12.86 -8.24
N ALA A 348 -0.78 -13.28 -7.94
CA ALA A 348 -1.87 -13.45 -8.90
C ALA A 348 -3.09 -12.64 -8.47
N THR A 349 -3.81 -12.07 -9.45
CA THR A 349 -5.01 -11.25 -9.24
C THR A 349 -6.08 -11.70 -10.23
N TYR A 350 -7.26 -12.06 -9.72
CA TYR A 350 -8.40 -12.48 -10.52
C TYR A 350 -9.30 -11.29 -10.85
N PHE A 351 -9.55 -11.09 -12.13
CA PHE A 351 -10.52 -10.14 -12.68
C PHE A 351 -11.64 -10.89 -13.41
N ASN A 352 -12.85 -10.38 -13.29
CA ASN A 352 -14.00 -10.84 -14.08
C ASN A 352 -14.80 -9.64 -14.57
N ASP A 353 -14.91 -9.47 -15.87
CA ASP A 353 -15.53 -8.28 -16.52
C ASP A 353 -14.97 -6.95 -15.99
N GLY A 354 -13.66 -6.92 -15.75
CA GLY A 354 -12.97 -5.78 -15.19
C GLY A 354 -13.06 -5.63 -13.67
N ASP A 355 -13.97 -6.29 -12.98
CA ASP A 355 -14.08 -6.28 -11.53
C ASP A 355 -12.97 -7.10 -10.89
N LEU A 356 -12.29 -6.55 -9.87
CA LEU A 356 -11.30 -7.28 -9.09
C LEU A 356 -12.01 -8.20 -8.09
N ILE A 357 -11.73 -9.51 -8.15
CA ILE A 357 -12.43 -10.53 -7.37
C ILE A 357 -11.60 -11.05 -6.19
N GLU A 358 -10.36 -11.45 -6.43
CA GLU A 358 -9.49 -12.02 -5.39
C GLU A 358 -8.01 -11.86 -5.76
N LYS A 359 -7.14 -11.81 -4.74
CA LYS A 359 -5.68 -11.75 -4.89
C LYS A 359 -5.01 -12.88 -4.13
N TRP A 360 -3.93 -13.40 -4.68
CA TRP A 360 -3.08 -14.41 -4.04
C TRP A 360 -1.63 -13.97 -4.06
N SER A 361 -0.93 -14.26 -2.96
CA SER A 361 0.51 -14.11 -2.94
C SER A 361 1.18 -15.29 -3.65
N ARG A 362 2.45 -15.11 -4.00
CA ARG A 362 3.30 -16.19 -4.49
C ARG A 362 3.43 -17.39 -3.55
N ALA A 363 3.02 -17.24 -2.27
CA ALA A 363 3.11 -18.29 -1.28
C ALA A 363 1.88 -19.20 -1.23
N ASN A 364 0.74 -18.75 -1.79
CA ASN A 364 -0.55 -19.44 -1.67
C ASN A 364 -1.36 -19.43 -2.97
N TYR A 365 -0.72 -19.71 -4.11
CA TYR A 365 -1.47 -19.91 -5.35
C TYR A 365 -2.50 -21.04 -5.19
N PRO A 366 -3.71 -20.87 -5.75
CA PRO A 366 -4.67 -21.96 -5.78
C PRO A 366 -4.14 -23.18 -6.56
N THR A 367 -4.50 -24.36 -6.09
CA THR A 367 -4.29 -25.62 -6.82
C THR A 367 -5.25 -25.70 -8.01
N LEU A 368 -5.05 -26.65 -8.94
CA LEU A 368 -5.95 -26.85 -10.06
C LEU A 368 -7.40 -27.07 -9.60
N HIS A 369 -7.61 -27.86 -8.55
CA HIS A 369 -8.95 -28.12 -8.02
C HIS A 369 -9.61 -26.85 -7.44
N GLU A 370 -8.83 -26.01 -6.74
CA GLU A 370 -9.31 -24.75 -6.21
C GLU A 370 -9.65 -23.76 -7.35
N PHE A 371 -8.83 -23.66 -8.38
CA PHE A 371 -9.16 -22.87 -9.57
C PHE A 371 -10.43 -23.35 -10.26
N GLN A 372 -10.61 -24.68 -10.45
CA GLN A 372 -11.84 -25.24 -11.01
C GLN A 372 -13.08 -24.90 -10.17
N LYS A 373 -12.93 -24.97 -8.84
CA LYS A 373 -14.00 -24.56 -7.92
C LYS A 373 -14.32 -23.07 -8.04
N LEU A 374 -13.31 -22.22 -8.14
CA LEU A 374 -13.46 -20.77 -8.32
C LEU A 374 -14.16 -20.46 -9.64
N TYR A 375 -13.73 -21.09 -10.74
CA TYR A 375 -14.32 -20.90 -12.07
C TYR A 375 -15.82 -21.23 -12.13
N ASN A 376 -16.24 -22.27 -11.41
CA ASN A 376 -17.64 -22.69 -11.32
C ASN A 376 -18.44 -21.97 -10.23
N SER A 377 -17.85 -21.05 -9.48
CA SER A 377 -18.51 -20.31 -8.40
C SER A 377 -18.98 -18.94 -8.89
N ASN A 378 -20.02 -18.41 -8.25
CA ASN A 378 -20.45 -17.04 -8.51
C ASN A 378 -19.36 -16.06 -8.01
N TYR A 379 -18.83 -15.22 -8.89
CA TYR A 379 -17.76 -14.28 -8.60
C TYR A 379 -18.17 -13.22 -7.56
N THR A 380 -19.44 -12.81 -7.52
CA THR A 380 -19.96 -11.88 -6.51
C THR A 380 -19.86 -12.47 -5.11
N ASP A 381 -20.22 -13.75 -4.94
CA ASP A 381 -20.12 -14.45 -3.66
C ASP A 381 -18.66 -14.58 -3.19
N ILE A 382 -17.74 -14.84 -4.14
CA ILE A 382 -16.30 -14.89 -3.85
C ILE A 382 -15.83 -13.52 -3.34
N ARG A 383 -16.14 -12.44 -4.05
CA ARG A 383 -15.77 -11.07 -3.71
C ARG A 383 -16.27 -10.66 -2.33
N ILE A 384 -17.56 -10.91 -2.02
CA ILE A 384 -18.15 -10.65 -0.71
C ILE A 384 -17.43 -11.42 0.38
N ARG A 385 -17.15 -12.70 0.16
CA ARG A 385 -16.44 -13.57 1.11
C ARG A 385 -15.04 -13.07 1.40
N VAL A 386 -14.27 -12.71 0.37
CA VAL A 386 -12.89 -12.24 0.50
C VAL A 386 -12.84 -10.90 1.23
N SER A 387 -13.67 -9.93 0.84
CA SER A 387 -13.79 -8.62 1.48
C SER A 387 -14.18 -8.75 2.96
N THR A 388 -15.19 -9.59 3.25
CA THR A 388 -15.64 -9.83 4.63
C THR A 388 -14.54 -10.46 5.48
N LYS A 389 -13.82 -11.47 4.95
CA LYS A 389 -12.73 -12.15 5.65
C LYS A 389 -11.60 -11.20 6.02
N GLY A 390 -11.16 -10.37 5.08
CA GLY A 390 -10.09 -9.39 5.33
C GLY A 390 -10.46 -8.41 6.44
N ARG A 391 -11.64 -7.78 6.33
CA ARG A 391 -12.15 -6.85 7.32
C ARG A 391 -12.32 -7.48 8.71
N MET A 392 -12.90 -8.68 8.78
CA MET A 392 -13.09 -9.39 10.05
C MET A 392 -11.75 -9.77 10.68
N THR A 393 -10.75 -10.17 9.89
CA THR A 393 -9.41 -10.50 10.40
C THR A 393 -8.75 -9.28 11.05
N PHE A 394 -8.82 -8.11 10.41
CA PHE A 394 -8.29 -6.88 10.97
C PHE A 394 -9.05 -6.45 12.24
N GLN A 395 -10.39 -6.47 12.21
CA GLN A 395 -11.21 -6.14 13.38
C GLN A 395 -10.91 -7.06 14.56
N ALA A 396 -10.78 -8.37 14.32
CA ALA A 396 -10.44 -9.35 15.35
C ALA A 396 -9.05 -9.08 15.94
N TYR A 397 -8.04 -8.75 15.11
CA TYR A 397 -6.71 -8.37 15.56
C TYR A 397 -6.74 -7.13 16.47
N MET A 398 -7.43 -6.07 16.05
CA MET A 398 -7.52 -4.83 16.82
C MET A 398 -8.26 -5.06 18.13
N LEU A 399 -9.42 -5.73 18.08
CA LEU A 399 -10.23 -6.04 19.26
C LEU A 399 -9.45 -6.90 20.27
N TYR A 400 -8.80 -7.97 19.80
CA TYR A 400 -7.95 -8.82 20.63
C TYR A 400 -6.84 -7.99 21.30
N SER A 401 -6.11 -7.20 20.53
CA SER A 401 -4.99 -6.42 21.03
C SER A 401 -5.42 -5.41 22.08
N PHE A 402 -6.48 -4.65 21.84
CA PHE A 402 -7.01 -3.71 22.83
C PHE A 402 -7.60 -4.41 24.05
N ALA A 403 -8.33 -5.50 23.88
CA ALA A 403 -8.88 -6.27 25.00
C ALA A 403 -7.75 -6.79 25.91
N VAL A 404 -6.71 -7.40 25.33
CA VAL A 404 -5.56 -7.90 26.09
C VAL A 404 -4.82 -6.77 26.82
N MET A 405 -4.60 -5.62 26.17
CA MET A 405 -3.87 -4.49 26.77
C MET A 405 -4.66 -3.77 27.87
N LEU A 406 -5.98 -3.71 27.79
CA LEU A 406 -6.83 -2.95 28.71
C LEU A 406 -7.39 -3.80 29.87
N LEU A 407 -7.67 -5.10 29.65
CA LEU A 407 -8.23 -5.99 30.65
C LEU A 407 -7.17 -6.62 31.57
N MET A 408 -5.93 -6.72 31.16
CA MET A 408 -4.80 -7.22 31.94
C MET A 408 -3.91 -6.06 32.47
#